data_cb714ed61d847b048c598af8958d7f41
#
_entry.id   cb714ed61d847b048c598af8958d7f41
#
_cell.length_a   1.000
_cell.length_b   1.000
_cell.length_c   1.000
_cell.angle_alpha   90.00
_cell.angle_beta   90.00
_cell.angle_gamma   90.00
#
_symmetry.space_group_name_H-M   'P 1'
#
loop_
_entity.id
_entity.type
_entity.pdbx_description
1 polymer ?
#
loop_
_entity_poly.entity_id
_entity_poly.type
_entity_poly.pdbx_seq_one_letter_code
_entity_poly.pdbx_strand_id
1 'polypeptide(L)'
;MTLLDGQVALVTGAGGGIGRGIARRFAEEGAAVALHCRTSVGAARETAGRIRDAGGAAVVLRADLTDEDACRRLVEEAADWGGGRLTALVNNAAVQPVRELPGMTAAAWREVLDANLTGVLVCTRTAAALMRGQDGGGTVTHIASIEAGAPAPGHAHYGASKAAVVAHARAAAQEYGPWGVRVNTVSPGLIDREGLADAWPDGVRRWLGAAPAGRLGRPEDVGDACVFLASRLASWITGHDLVVDGGVGARPTW
;
A
#
# COMPACT_ATOMS: atom_id res chain seq x y z
N MET A 1 11.56 -1.49 -22.37
CA MET A 1 10.78 -2.63 -21.86
C MET A 1 10.37 -2.25 -20.45
N THR A 2 9.11 -2.06 -20.23
CA THR A 2 8.54 -1.71 -18.92
C THR A 2 8.52 -2.92 -17.99
N LEU A 3 8.65 -2.68 -16.68
CA LEU A 3 8.80 -3.76 -15.70
C LEU A 3 7.50 -4.54 -15.43
N LEU A 4 6.34 -3.89 -15.67
CA LEU A 4 5.01 -4.42 -15.35
C LEU A 4 4.13 -4.58 -16.60
N ASP A 5 4.73 -4.68 -17.78
CA ASP A 5 4.01 -4.83 -19.03
C ASP A 5 3.07 -6.07 -18.99
N GLY A 6 1.81 -5.87 -19.38
CA GLY A 6 0.77 -6.89 -19.36
C GLY A 6 0.23 -7.26 -17.97
N GLN A 7 0.65 -6.58 -16.91
CA GLN A 7 0.08 -6.76 -15.58
C GLN A 7 -1.22 -5.98 -15.36
N VAL A 8 -2.08 -6.52 -14.52
CA VAL A 8 -3.29 -5.86 -14.02
C VAL A 8 -3.14 -5.68 -12.51
N ALA A 9 -3.18 -4.44 -12.04
CA ALA A 9 -2.95 -4.08 -10.65
C ALA A 9 -4.18 -3.44 -10.01
N LEU A 10 -4.50 -3.83 -8.78
CA LEU A 10 -5.44 -3.12 -7.91
C LEU A 10 -4.64 -2.38 -6.82
N VAL A 11 -4.82 -1.06 -6.73
CA VAL A 11 -4.21 -0.22 -5.67
C VAL A 11 -5.31 0.34 -4.78
N THR A 12 -5.34 -0.07 -3.51
CA THR A 12 -6.32 0.43 -2.55
C THR A 12 -5.90 1.80 -2.00
N GLY A 13 -6.87 2.70 -1.77
CA GLY A 13 -6.59 4.05 -1.29
C GLY A 13 -5.83 4.92 -2.30
N ALA A 14 -6.06 4.72 -3.60
CA ALA A 14 -5.34 5.40 -4.69
C ALA A 14 -5.83 6.84 -4.99
N GLY A 15 -6.78 7.38 -4.21
CA GLY A 15 -7.30 8.74 -4.39
C GLY A 15 -6.35 9.86 -3.97
N GLY A 16 -5.17 9.57 -3.41
CA GLY A 16 -4.22 10.59 -3.00
C GLY A 16 -2.94 10.01 -2.38
N GLY A 17 -2.02 10.89 -1.99
CA GLY A 17 -0.80 10.55 -1.26
C GLY A 17 -0.03 9.38 -1.89
N ILE A 18 0.41 8.45 -1.04
CA ILE A 18 1.19 7.27 -1.44
C ILE A 18 0.47 6.44 -2.50
N GLY A 19 -0.84 6.17 -2.32
CA GLY A 19 -1.61 5.34 -3.26
C GLY A 19 -1.68 5.92 -4.67
N ARG A 20 -1.77 7.25 -4.81
CA ARG A 20 -1.68 7.93 -6.10
C ARG A 20 -0.30 7.76 -6.74
N GLY A 21 0.77 7.91 -5.96
CA GLY A 21 2.15 7.69 -6.44
C GLY A 21 2.35 6.25 -6.93
N ILE A 22 1.88 5.27 -6.17
CA ILE A 22 1.94 3.85 -6.56
C ILE A 22 1.18 3.62 -7.87
N ALA A 23 -0.08 4.08 -7.98
CA ALA A 23 -0.90 3.88 -9.17
C ALA A 23 -0.23 4.47 -10.42
N ARG A 24 0.34 5.68 -10.31
CA ARG A 24 1.08 6.32 -11.42
C ARG A 24 2.31 5.52 -11.81
N ARG A 25 3.16 5.13 -10.85
CA ARG A 25 4.39 4.37 -11.14
C ARG A 25 4.09 3.01 -11.77
N PHE A 26 3.02 2.32 -11.32
CA PHE A 26 2.58 1.07 -11.95
C PHE A 26 2.16 1.28 -13.41
N ALA A 27 1.39 2.34 -13.70
CA ALA A 27 0.97 2.66 -15.05
C ALA A 27 2.15 3.07 -15.95
N GLU A 28 3.09 3.87 -15.44
CA GLU A 28 4.32 4.28 -16.14
C GLU A 28 5.19 3.06 -16.49
N GLU A 29 5.12 1.98 -15.68
CA GLU A 29 5.80 0.72 -15.95
C GLU A 29 4.95 -0.30 -16.74
N GLY A 30 3.83 0.13 -17.32
CA GLY A 30 3.05 -0.64 -18.29
C GLY A 30 1.89 -1.47 -17.71
N ALA A 31 1.61 -1.36 -16.40
CA ALA A 31 0.45 -2.04 -15.83
C ALA A 31 -0.86 -1.33 -16.16
N ALA A 32 -1.94 -2.10 -16.37
CA ALA A 32 -3.30 -1.63 -16.26
C ALA A 32 -3.68 -1.49 -14.78
N VAL A 33 -4.21 -0.33 -14.34
CA VAL A 33 -4.39 -0.03 -12.92
C VAL A 33 -5.85 0.23 -12.55
N ALA A 34 -6.40 -0.57 -11.63
CA ALA A 34 -7.64 -0.29 -10.93
C ALA A 34 -7.33 0.53 -9.66
N LEU A 35 -7.82 1.77 -9.63
CA LEU A 35 -7.64 2.71 -8.53
C LEU A 35 -8.84 2.61 -7.59
N HIS A 36 -8.65 2.08 -6.39
CA HIS A 36 -9.72 2.07 -5.41
C HIS A 36 -9.68 3.33 -4.55
N CYS A 37 -10.88 3.84 -4.23
CA CYS A 37 -11.10 4.88 -3.21
C CYS A 37 -12.43 4.64 -2.48
N ARG A 38 -12.55 5.16 -1.24
CA ARG A 38 -13.83 5.18 -0.51
C ARG A 38 -14.58 6.49 -0.78
N THR A 39 -13.98 7.62 -0.51
CA THR A 39 -14.61 8.95 -0.55
C THR A 39 -13.97 9.91 -1.56
N SER A 40 -12.68 9.79 -1.84
CA SER A 40 -11.90 10.70 -2.70
C SER A 40 -12.06 10.40 -4.20
N VAL A 41 -13.31 10.23 -4.66
CA VAL A 41 -13.64 9.83 -6.05
C VAL A 41 -13.12 10.83 -7.08
N GLY A 42 -13.23 12.14 -6.81
CA GLY A 42 -12.74 13.19 -7.71
C GLY A 42 -11.23 13.08 -7.97
N ALA A 43 -10.43 12.97 -6.90
CA ALA A 43 -8.99 12.84 -7.02
C ALA A 43 -8.55 11.51 -7.66
N ALA A 44 -9.28 10.40 -7.39
CA ALA A 44 -9.03 9.13 -8.05
C ALA A 44 -9.32 9.21 -9.57
N ARG A 45 -10.41 9.87 -9.98
CA ARG A 45 -10.76 10.10 -11.38
C ARG A 45 -9.73 10.98 -12.10
N GLU A 46 -9.24 12.02 -11.43
CA GLU A 46 -8.17 12.87 -11.96
C GLU A 46 -6.90 12.05 -12.22
N THR A 47 -6.49 11.23 -11.24
CA THR A 47 -5.32 10.36 -11.39
C THR A 47 -5.51 9.36 -12.54
N ALA A 48 -6.67 8.70 -12.61
CA ALA A 48 -6.99 7.77 -13.69
C ALA A 48 -7.05 8.48 -15.06
N GLY A 49 -7.53 9.74 -15.11
CA GLY A 49 -7.50 10.58 -16.31
C GLY A 49 -6.07 10.79 -16.80
N ARG A 50 -5.18 11.25 -15.92
CA ARG A 50 -3.75 11.47 -16.25
C ARG A 50 -3.05 10.20 -16.75
N ILE A 51 -3.38 9.04 -16.17
CA ILE A 51 -2.85 7.75 -16.64
C ILE A 51 -3.32 7.46 -18.07
N ARG A 52 -4.61 7.65 -18.35
CA ARG A 52 -5.17 7.43 -19.70
C ARG A 52 -4.64 8.43 -20.73
N ASP A 53 -4.50 9.70 -20.35
CA ASP A 53 -3.93 10.76 -21.21
C ASP A 53 -2.47 10.46 -21.58
N ALA A 54 -1.75 9.74 -20.71
CA ALA A 54 -0.39 9.24 -20.98
C ALA A 54 -0.37 7.89 -21.76
N GLY A 55 -1.54 7.39 -22.21
CA GLY A 55 -1.66 6.15 -22.98
C GLY A 55 -1.79 4.88 -22.14
N GLY A 56 -1.85 4.98 -20.82
CA GLY A 56 -2.06 3.84 -19.91
C GLY A 56 -3.53 3.46 -19.78
N ALA A 57 -3.80 2.30 -19.15
CA ALA A 57 -5.14 1.83 -18.85
C ALA A 57 -5.45 2.03 -17.35
N ALA A 58 -6.59 2.67 -17.04
CA ALA A 58 -6.98 2.91 -15.66
C ALA A 58 -8.50 2.95 -15.48
N VAL A 59 -8.99 2.40 -14.35
CA VAL A 59 -10.38 2.47 -13.90
C VAL A 59 -10.44 2.91 -12.44
N VAL A 60 -11.54 3.53 -12.03
CA VAL A 60 -11.78 3.88 -10.62
C VAL A 60 -12.88 3.00 -10.07
N LEU A 61 -12.59 2.29 -9.00
CA LEU A 61 -13.52 1.44 -8.27
C LEU A 61 -13.77 2.00 -6.86
N ARG A 62 -15.00 1.87 -6.37
CA ARG A 62 -15.37 2.39 -5.06
C ARG A 62 -15.84 1.28 -4.13
N ALA A 63 -15.24 1.21 -2.93
CA ALA A 63 -15.65 0.28 -1.88
C ALA A 63 -15.42 0.89 -0.49
N ASP A 64 -16.06 0.33 0.54
CA ASP A 64 -15.66 0.50 1.93
C ASP A 64 -14.93 -0.76 2.37
N LEU A 65 -13.65 -0.65 2.71
CA LEU A 65 -12.83 -1.80 3.07
C LEU A 65 -13.06 -2.31 4.50
N THR A 66 -13.98 -1.70 5.25
CA THR A 66 -14.48 -2.26 6.52
C THR A 66 -15.61 -3.27 6.30
N ASP A 67 -16.15 -3.37 5.08
CA ASP A 67 -17.16 -4.34 4.67
C ASP A 67 -16.48 -5.48 3.87
N GLU A 68 -16.56 -6.71 4.39
CA GLU A 68 -15.92 -7.88 3.77
C GLU A 68 -16.48 -8.18 2.38
N ASP A 69 -17.79 -8.05 2.17
CA ASP A 69 -18.41 -8.30 0.88
C ASP A 69 -18.02 -7.23 -0.14
N ALA A 70 -17.88 -5.97 0.29
CA ALA A 70 -17.38 -4.91 -0.56
C ALA A 70 -15.90 -5.13 -0.93
N CYS A 71 -15.06 -5.61 0.00
CA CYS A 71 -13.68 -5.99 -0.30
C CYS A 71 -13.59 -7.09 -1.35
N ARG A 72 -14.40 -8.15 -1.21
CA ARG A 72 -14.43 -9.25 -2.17
C ARG A 72 -14.85 -8.76 -3.56
N ARG A 73 -15.99 -8.07 -3.65
CA ARG A 73 -16.47 -7.49 -4.92
C ARG A 73 -15.45 -6.56 -5.57
N LEU A 74 -14.76 -5.73 -4.81
CA LEU A 74 -13.73 -4.83 -5.32
C LEU A 74 -12.63 -5.60 -6.07
N VAL A 75 -12.15 -6.70 -5.48
CA VAL A 75 -11.09 -7.51 -6.08
C VAL A 75 -11.60 -8.24 -7.33
N GLU A 76 -12.83 -8.77 -7.28
CA GLU A 76 -13.48 -9.42 -8.42
C GLU A 76 -13.72 -8.44 -9.58
N GLU A 77 -14.26 -7.24 -9.30
CA GLU A 77 -14.47 -6.18 -10.30
C GLU A 77 -13.16 -5.70 -10.93
N ALA A 78 -12.06 -5.62 -10.15
CA ALA A 78 -10.76 -5.28 -10.69
C ALA A 78 -10.23 -6.37 -11.64
N ALA A 79 -10.44 -7.64 -11.29
CA ALA A 79 -10.08 -8.76 -12.16
C ALA A 79 -10.93 -8.81 -13.42
N ASP A 80 -12.24 -8.63 -13.31
CA ASP A 80 -13.17 -8.60 -14.46
C ASP A 80 -12.80 -7.49 -15.44
N TRP A 81 -12.52 -6.28 -14.92
CA TRP A 81 -12.04 -5.17 -15.74
C TRP A 81 -10.71 -5.51 -16.42
N GLY A 82 -9.85 -6.26 -15.77
CA GLY A 82 -8.57 -6.75 -16.28
C GLY A 82 -8.68 -7.95 -17.25
N GLY A 83 -9.89 -8.25 -17.75
CA GLY A 83 -10.11 -9.38 -18.66
C GLY A 83 -10.05 -10.74 -17.96
N GLY A 84 -10.49 -10.81 -16.72
CA GLY A 84 -10.48 -12.00 -15.87
C GLY A 84 -9.15 -12.22 -15.15
N ARG A 85 -8.26 -11.22 -15.13
CA ARG A 85 -6.94 -11.33 -14.51
C ARG A 85 -6.69 -10.22 -13.47
N LEU A 86 -6.05 -10.62 -12.37
CA LEU A 86 -5.45 -9.70 -11.41
C LEU A 86 -4.06 -10.25 -11.04
N THR A 87 -2.99 -9.55 -11.39
CA THR A 87 -1.61 -10.03 -11.20
C THR A 87 -0.88 -9.32 -10.07
N ALA A 88 -1.36 -8.14 -9.66
CA ALA A 88 -0.81 -7.39 -8.55
C ALA A 88 -1.90 -6.77 -7.67
N LEU A 89 -1.76 -6.89 -6.36
CA LEU A 89 -2.57 -6.19 -5.37
C LEU A 89 -1.66 -5.34 -4.49
N VAL A 90 -1.98 -4.04 -4.35
CA VAL A 90 -1.33 -3.18 -3.36
C VAL A 90 -2.35 -2.72 -2.32
N ASN A 91 -2.25 -3.27 -1.11
CA ASN A 91 -3.04 -2.85 0.05
C ASN A 91 -2.40 -1.61 0.68
N ASN A 92 -2.85 -0.43 0.25
CA ASN A 92 -2.33 0.85 0.73
C ASN A 92 -3.34 1.61 1.61
N ALA A 93 -4.64 1.43 1.42
CA ALA A 93 -5.65 2.13 2.20
C ALA A 93 -5.46 1.93 3.70
N ALA A 94 -5.44 3.03 4.45
CA ALA A 94 -5.32 3.02 5.92
C ALA A 94 -5.83 4.33 6.52
N VAL A 95 -6.08 4.30 7.83
CA VAL A 95 -6.36 5.48 8.66
C VAL A 95 -5.26 5.60 9.73
N GLN A 96 -4.91 6.86 10.08
CA GLN A 96 -3.87 7.18 11.07
C GLN A 96 -4.33 8.37 11.95
N PRO A 97 -5.37 8.20 12.77
CA PRO A 97 -5.75 9.24 13.72
C PRO A 97 -4.69 9.36 14.82
N VAL A 98 -4.52 10.56 15.37
CA VAL A 98 -3.66 10.80 16.53
C VAL A 98 -4.51 10.67 17.80
N ARG A 99 -4.14 9.78 18.72
CA ARG A 99 -4.78 9.60 20.03
C ARG A 99 -3.76 9.17 21.07
N GLU A 100 -3.69 9.87 22.17
CA GLU A 100 -2.81 9.51 23.28
C GLU A 100 -3.25 8.19 23.93
N LEU A 101 -2.29 7.34 24.27
CA LEU A 101 -2.54 6.02 24.80
C LEU A 101 -3.32 6.03 26.15
N PRO A 102 -3.04 6.94 27.12
CA PRO A 102 -3.78 6.95 28.38
C PRO A 102 -5.29 7.18 28.24
N GLY A 103 -5.71 7.93 27.20
CA GLY A 103 -7.14 8.20 26.93
C GLY A 103 -7.76 7.35 25.84
N MET A 104 -7.03 6.37 25.31
CA MET A 104 -7.50 5.55 24.19
C MET A 104 -8.55 4.54 24.64
N THR A 105 -9.74 4.62 24.05
CA THR A 105 -10.81 3.64 24.32
C THR A 105 -10.62 2.38 23.48
N ALA A 106 -11.16 1.25 23.94
CA ALA A 106 -11.19 0.01 23.16
C ALA A 106 -11.94 0.17 21.82
N ALA A 107 -12.93 1.05 21.76
CA ALA A 107 -13.65 1.35 20.52
C ALA A 107 -12.72 2.06 19.50
N ALA A 108 -12.00 3.12 19.91
CA ALA A 108 -11.05 3.81 19.06
C ALA A 108 -9.89 2.90 18.59
N TRP A 109 -9.46 1.98 19.46
CA TRP A 109 -8.49 0.95 19.13
C TRP A 109 -9.00 0.04 18.00
N ARG A 110 -10.20 -0.53 18.17
CA ARG A 110 -10.80 -1.44 17.18
C ARG A 110 -11.06 -0.73 15.85
N GLU A 111 -11.54 0.52 15.87
CA GLU A 111 -11.76 1.30 14.65
C GLU A 111 -10.55 1.33 13.72
N VAL A 112 -9.34 1.53 14.28
CA VAL A 112 -8.10 1.55 13.50
C VAL A 112 -7.68 0.16 13.06
N LEU A 113 -7.81 -0.85 13.93
CA LEU A 113 -7.47 -2.22 13.57
C LEU A 113 -8.40 -2.74 12.46
N ASP A 114 -9.71 -2.52 12.58
CA ASP A 114 -10.68 -2.95 11.59
C ASP A 114 -10.43 -2.27 10.23
N ALA A 115 -10.20 -0.96 10.24
CA ALA A 115 -9.93 -0.21 9.01
C ALA A 115 -8.61 -0.62 8.33
N ASN A 116 -7.58 -0.94 9.10
CA ASN A 116 -6.24 -1.18 8.58
C ASN A 116 -5.92 -2.67 8.35
N LEU A 117 -6.71 -3.60 8.89
CA LEU A 117 -6.43 -5.05 8.84
C LEU A 117 -7.50 -5.85 8.11
N THR A 118 -8.80 -5.62 8.39
CA THR A 118 -9.87 -6.44 7.81
C THR A 118 -9.85 -6.37 6.29
N GLY A 119 -9.77 -5.17 5.72
CA GLY A 119 -9.65 -4.99 4.27
C GLY A 119 -8.39 -5.63 3.69
N VAL A 120 -7.25 -5.54 4.40
CA VAL A 120 -5.99 -6.19 3.98
C VAL A 120 -6.16 -7.71 3.90
N LEU A 121 -6.72 -8.33 4.95
CA LEU A 121 -6.97 -9.77 4.99
C LEU A 121 -7.89 -10.20 3.84
N VAL A 122 -9.05 -9.56 3.69
CA VAL A 122 -10.08 -10.00 2.74
C VAL A 122 -9.63 -9.79 1.30
N CYS A 123 -9.07 -8.62 0.97
CA CYS A 123 -8.54 -8.36 -0.37
C CYS A 123 -7.40 -9.32 -0.72
N THR A 124 -6.49 -9.60 0.24
CA THR A 124 -5.38 -10.54 0.01
C THR A 124 -5.88 -11.96 -0.25
N ARG A 125 -6.78 -12.46 0.59
CA ARG A 125 -7.37 -13.80 0.44
C ARG A 125 -8.08 -13.96 -0.91
N THR A 126 -8.88 -12.98 -1.29
CA THR A 126 -9.63 -13.00 -2.55
C THR A 126 -8.68 -12.91 -3.75
N ALA A 127 -7.70 -12.00 -3.72
CA ALA A 127 -6.72 -11.87 -4.79
C ALA A 127 -5.85 -13.14 -4.94
N ALA A 128 -5.37 -13.70 -3.83
CA ALA A 128 -4.56 -14.92 -3.85
C ALA A 128 -5.33 -16.12 -4.44
N ALA A 129 -6.64 -16.23 -4.16
CA ALA A 129 -7.49 -17.27 -4.74
C ALA A 129 -7.61 -17.12 -6.26
N LEU A 130 -7.75 -15.89 -6.78
CA LEU A 130 -7.74 -15.62 -8.22
C LEU A 130 -6.36 -15.90 -8.84
N MET A 131 -5.30 -15.40 -8.22
CA MET A 131 -3.92 -15.55 -8.69
C MET A 131 -3.47 -17.03 -8.77
N ARG A 132 -3.96 -17.89 -7.87
CA ARG A 132 -3.70 -19.34 -7.89
C ARG A 132 -4.10 -20.00 -9.20
N GLY A 133 -5.16 -19.51 -9.86
CA GLY A 133 -5.67 -20.06 -11.13
C GLY A 133 -5.01 -19.47 -12.37
N GLN A 134 -4.03 -18.57 -12.22
CA GLN A 134 -3.41 -17.84 -13.31
C GLN A 134 -1.98 -18.32 -13.59
N ASP A 135 -1.59 -18.29 -14.87
CA ASP A 135 -0.20 -18.55 -15.25
C ASP A 135 0.71 -17.47 -14.65
N GLY A 136 1.75 -17.90 -13.92
CA GLY A 136 2.70 -17.00 -13.27
C GLY A 136 2.29 -16.53 -11.88
N GLY A 137 1.14 -16.97 -11.34
CA GLY A 137 0.68 -16.58 -9.99
C GLY A 137 0.39 -15.09 -9.86
N GLY A 138 0.98 -14.44 -8.87
CA GLY A 138 0.78 -13.00 -8.67
C GLY A 138 1.60 -12.39 -7.53
N THR A 139 1.35 -11.11 -7.26
CA THR A 139 2.05 -10.37 -6.20
C THR A 139 1.08 -9.59 -5.33
N VAL A 140 1.32 -9.63 -4.03
CA VAL A 140 0.63 -8.79 -3.06
C VAL A 140 1.65 -7.97 -2.30
N THR A 141 1.46 -6.66 -2.27
CA THR A 141 2.28 -5.73 -1.48
C THR A 141 1.40 -5.00 -0.48
N HIS A 142 1.75 -5.05 0.80
CA HIS A 142 1.09 -4.25 1.82
C HIS A 142 1.91 -3.01 2.14
N ILE A 143 1.26 -1.87 2.26
CA ILE A 143 1.91 -0.67 2.78
C ILE A 143 1.79 -0.68 4.31
N ALA A 144 2.90 -1.01 4.95
CA ALA A 144 3.06 -0.94 6.39
C ALA A 144 3.49 0.48 6.84
N SER A 145 4.48 0.60 7.68
CA SER A 145 5.11 1.85 8.13
C SER A 145 6.35 1.52 8.95
N ILE A 146 7.33 2.41 9.02
CA ILE A 146 8.40 2.31 10.03
C ILE A 146 7.84 2.30 11.46
N GLU A 147 6.63 2.83 11.67
CA GLU A 147 5.93 2.77 12.96
C GLU A 147 5.47 1.35 13.35
N ALA A 148 5.59 0.37 12.46
CA ALA A 148 5.43 -1.05 12.82
C ALA A 148 6.49 -1.53 13.82
N GLY A 149 7.70 -0.96 13.76
CA GLY A 149 8.80 -1.27 14.68
C GLY A 149 9.11 -0.18 15.69
N ALA A 150 8.81 1.08 15.36
CA ALA A 150 9.14 2.25 16.18
C ALA A 150 7.95 3.25 16.19
N PRO A 151 6.86 2.94 16.91
CA PRO A 151 5.64 3.75 16.91
C PRO A 151 5.87 5.13 17.53
N ALA A 152 5.33 6.16 16.90
CA ALA A 152 5.34 7.52 17.44
C ALA A 152 4.32 7.69 18.58
N PRO A 153 4.55 8.63 19.52
CA PRO A 153 3.55 9.01 20.51
C PRO A 153 2.21 9.40 19.85
N GLY A 154 1.10 8.95 20.43
CA GLY A 154 -0.24 9.15 19.89
C GLY A 154 -0.65 8.20 18.77
N HIS A 155 0.21 7.27 18.34
CA HIS A 155 -0.03 6.34 17.25
C HIS A 155 -0.03 4.86 17.67
N ALA A 156 -0.24 4.53 18.94
CA ALA A 156 -0.14 3.16 19.44
C ALA A 156 -1.02 2.15 18.66
N HIS A 157 -2.28 2.50 18.37
CA HIS A 157 -3.20 1.68 17.59
C HIS A 157 -2.76 1.55 16.12
N TYR A 158 -2.26 2.63 15.52
CA TYR A 158 -1.74 2.62 14.16
C TYR A 158 -0.47 1.74 14.06
N GLY A 159 0.52 1.98 14.94
CA GLY A 159 1.75 1.18 14.97
C GLY A 159 1.45 -0.32 15.16
N ALA A 160 0.54 -0.66 16.09
CA ALA A 160 0.09 -2.04 16.28
C ALA A 160 -0.56 -2.62 15.02
N SER A 161 -1.43 -1.85 14.32
CA SER A 161 -2.03 -2.30 13.06
C SER A 161 -0.98 -2.55 11.97
N LYS A 162 0.04 -1.69 11.86
CA LYS A 162 1.11 -1.84 10.87
C LYS A 162 2.07 -2.98 11.20
N ALA A 163 2.35 -3.24 12.48
CA ALA A 163 3.08 -4.45 12.90
C ALA A 163 2.32 -5.73 12.55
N ALA A 164 0.99 -5.74 12.75
CA ALA A 164 0.15 -6.86 12.35
C ALA A 164 0.13 -7.09 10.84
N VAL A 165 0.14 -6.02 10.02
CA VAL A 165 0.25 -6.11 8.55
C VAL A 165 1.56 -6.79 8.14
N VAL A 166 2.69 -6.45 8.77
CA VAL A 166 4.00 -7.10 8.50
C VAL A 166 3.96 -8.59 8.87
N ALA A 167 3.37 -8.93 10.03
CA ALA A 167 3.21 -10.32 10.45
C ALA A 167 2.29 -11.11 9.49
N HIS A 168 1.18 -10.50 9.07
CA HIS A 168 0.25 -11.09 8.09
C HIS A 168 0.95 -11.38 6.76
N ALA A 169 1.78 -10.47 6.24
CA ALA A 169 2.51 -10.70 5.00
C ALA A 169 3.43 -11.93 5.07
N ARG A 170 4.10 -12.13 6.22
CA ARG A 170 4.96 -13.31 6.44
C ARG A 170 4.18 -14.61 6.46
N ALA A 171 3.03 -14.63 7.14
CA ALA A 171 2.14 -15.81 7.15
C ALA A 171 1.59 -16.10 5.75
N ALA A 172 1.05 -15.08 5.07
CA ALA A 172 0.50 -15.19 3.73
C ALA A 172 1.56 -15.64 2.69
N ALA A 173 2.81 -15.19 2.83
CA ALA A 173 3.90 -15.63 1.96
C ALA A 173 4.14 -17.14 2.04
N GLN A 174 4.02 -17.73 3.23
CA GLN A 174 4.18 -19.17 3.42
C GLN A 174 2.99 -19.98 2.87
N GLU A 175 1.77 -19.49 3.10
CA GLU A 175 0.56 -20.18 2.68
C GLU A 175 0.30 -20.06 1.18
N TYR A 176 0.59 -18.91 0.57
CA TYR A 176 0.32 -18.65 -0.84
C TYR A 176 1.53 -18.85 -1.77
N GLY A 177 2.73 -19.00 -1.20
CA GLY A 177 3.94 -19.32 -1.98
C GLY A 177 3.80 -20.55 -2.87
N PRO A 178 3.21 -21.68 -2.40
CA PRO A 178 2.93 -22.85 -3.25
C PRO A 178 1.98 -22.57 -4.41
N TRP A 179 1.24 -21.47 -4.40
CA TRP A 179 0.36 -21.02 -5.49
C TRP A 179 1.05 -20.07 -6.48
N GLY A 180 2.35 -19.82 -6.29
CA GLY A 180 3.09 -18.83 -7.09
C GLY A 180 2.80 -17.38 -6.70
N VAL A 181 2.19 -17.14 -5.53
CA VAL A 181 1.85 -15.79 -5.06
C VAL A 181 2.91 -15.31 -4.06
N ARG A 182 3.56 -14.20 -4.37
CA ARG A 182 4.51 -13.53 -3.46
C ARG A 182 3.80 -12.45 -2.65
N VAL A 183 4.06 -12.40 -1.34
CA VAL A 183 3.47 -11.41 -0.44
C VAL A 183 4.58 -10.71 0.32
N ASN A 184 4.66 -9.38 0.20
CA ASN A 184 5.68 -8.56 0.84
C ASN A 184 5.07 -7.30 1.47
N THR A 185 5.85 -6.59 2.27
CA THR A 185 5.50 -5.26 2.78
C THR A 185 6.49 -4.21 2.30
N VAL A 186 6.01 -2.98 2.18
CA VAL A 186 6.81 -1.77 2.11
C VAL A 186 6.51 -0.94 3.35
N SER A 187 7.55 -0.54 4.09
CA SER A 187 7.44 0.29 5.30
C SER A 187 7.98 1.69 5.03
N PRO A 188 7.13 2.64 4.61
CA PRO A 188 7.55 4.01 4.36
C PRO A 188 7.91 4.76 5.65
N GLY A 189 8.83 5.72 5.52
CA GLY A 189 9.01 6.79 6.48
C GLY A 189 8.03 7.95 6.27
N LEU A 190 8.47 9.18 6.57
CA LEU A 190 7.65 10.36 6.34
C LEU A 190 7.62 10.72 4.84
N ILE A 191 6.46 10.58 4.25
CA ILE A 191 6.22 10.88 2.84
C ILE A 191 5.55 12.25 2.72
N ASP A 192 6.07 13.06 1.81
CA ASP A 192 5.56 14.40 1.55
C ASP A 192 4.13 14.38 1.01
N ARG A 193 3.35 15.37 1.41
CA ARG A 193 1.99 15.63 0.93
C ARG A 193 1.72 17.12 0.97
N GLU A 194 0.81 17.56 0.14
CA GLU A 194 0.37 18.96 0.11
C GLU A 194 -0.02 19.46 1.51
N GLY A 195 0.51 20.62 1.88
CA GLY A 195 0.28 21.26 3.17
C GLY A 195 0.96 20.59 4.37
N LEU A 196 1.80 19.56 4.21
CA LEU A 196 2.43 18.88 5.34
C LEU A 196 3.38 19.83 6.11
N ALA A 197 4.20 20.57 5.40
CA ALA A 197 5.16 21.48 6.01
C ALA A 197 4.47 22.62 6.79
N ASP A 198 3.33 23.10 6.31
CA ASP A 198 2.53 24.13 6.98
C ASP A 198 1.79 23.57 8.20
N ALA A 199 1.24 22.36 8.08
CA ALA A 199 0.49 21.71 9.16
C ALA A 199 1.39 21.18 10.29
N TRP A 200 2.64 20.83 9.98
CA TRP A 200 3.56 20.22 10.96
C TRP A 200 5.03 20.62 10.74
N PRO A 201 5.36 21.94 10.77
CA PRO A 201 6.70 22.46 10.40
C PRO A 201 7.82 21.89 11.27
N ASP A 202 7.59 21.73 12.58
CA ASP A 202 8.59 21.20 13.51
C ASP A 202 8.88 19.72 13.27
N GLY A 203 7.88 18.95 12.93
CA GLY A 203 8.03 17.54 12.59
C GLY A 203 8.83 17.37 11.32
N VAL A 204 8.51 18.13 10.28
CA VAL A 204 9.24 18.12 9.00
C VAL A 204 10.70 18.50 9.23
N ARG A 205 10.98 19.57 9.99
CA ARG A 205 12.35 19.99 10.31
C ARG A 205 13.13 18.89 11.05
N ARG A 206 12.53 18.27 12.08
CA ARG A 206 13.16 17.16 12.81
C ARG A 206 13.43 15.96 11.90
N TRP A 207 12.49 15.63 11.02
CA TRP A 207 12.66 14.56 10.04
C TRP A 207 13.83 14.85 9.10
N LEU A 208 13.88 16.06 8.52
CA LEU A 208 14.97 16.46 7.62
C LEU A 208 16.35 16.40 8.30
N GLY A 209 16.43 16.80 9.58
CA GLY A 209 17.65 16.65 10.36
C GLY A 209 17.98 15.20 10.73
N ALA A 210 16.99 14.30 10.62
CA ALA A 210 17.09 12.89 10.95
C ALA A 210 17.38 12.00 9.73
N ALA A 211 16.88 12.34 8.56
CA ALA A 211 16.97 11.51 7.37
C ALA A 211 18.34 11.67 6.69
N PRO A 212 19.18 10.62 6.60
CA PRO A 212 20.45 10.67 5.85
C PRO A 212 20.29 11.10 4.40
N ALA A 213 19.14 10.75 3.77
CA ALA A 213 18.83 11.17 2.40
C ALA A 213 18.55 12.67 2.25
N GLY A 214 18.43 13.45 3.35
CA GLY A 214 18.31 14.91 3.35
C GLY A 214 17.00 15.47 2.80
N ARG A 215 15.96 14.63 2.60
CA ARG A 215 14.65 15.04 2.10
C ARG A 215 13.53 14.19 2.68
N LEU A 216 12.30 14.66 2.53
CA LEU A 216 11.11 13.82 2.71
C LEU A 216 11.04 12.78 1.59
N GLY A 217 10.43 11.62 1.88
CA GLY A 217 10.04 10.68 0.83
C GLY A 217 8.96 11.28 -0.07
N ARG A 218 8.92 10.86 -1.32
CA ARG A 218 7.83 11.19 -2.26
C ARG A 218 6.93 9.98 -2.43
N PRO A 219 5.65 10.16 -2.78
CA PRO A 219 4.77 9.04 -3.11
C PRO A 219 5.36 8.09 -4.15
N GLU A 220 6.12 8.62 -5.11
CA GLU A 220 6.81 7.86 -6.15
C GLU A 220 7.95 6.98 -5.60
N ASP A 221 8.65 7.38 -4.54
CA ASP A 221 9.69 6.53 -3.91
C ASP A 221 9.07 5.23 -3.37
N VAL A 222 7.86 5.31 -2.82
CA VAL A 222 7.09 4.13 -2.39
C VAL A 222 6.56 3.35 -3.60
N GLY A 223 6.13 4.07 -4.64
CA GLY A 223 5.69 3.49 -5.91
C GLY A 223 6.77 2.64 -6.56
N ASP A 224 8.01 3.14 -6.62
CA ASP A 224 9.17 2.43 -7.18
C ASP A 224 9.49 1.14 -6.41
N ALA A 225 9.41 1.18 -5.08
CA ALA A 225 9.58 -0.02 -4.24
C ALA A 225 8.47 -1.05 -4.52
N CYS A 226 7.22 -0.61 -4.69
CA CYS A 226 6.10 -1.49 -5.05
C CYS A 226 6.26 -2.07 -6.46
N VAL A 227 6.70 -1.27 -7.43
CA VAL A 227 7.01 -1.72 -8.81
C VAL A 227 8.10 -2.80 -8.77
N PHE A 228 9.19 -2.57 -8.05
CA PHE A 228 10.25 -3.57 -7.88
C PHE A 228 9.70 -4.88 -7.32
N LEU A 229 8.93 -4.82 -6.22
CA LEU A 229 8.34 -6.02 -5.59
C LEU A 229 7.30 -6.72 -6.49
N ALA A 230 6.57 -5.99 -7.33
CA ALA A 230 5.62 -6.56 -8.28
C ALA A 230 6.30 -7.15 -9.52
N SER A 231 7.50 -6.73 -9.85
CA SER A 231 8.22 -7.14 -11.04
C SER A 231 8.91 -8.51 -10.89
N ARG A 232 9.37 -9.05 -12.03
CA ARG A 232 10.20 -10.27 -12.07
C ARG A 232 11.56 -10.12 -11.38
N LEU A 233 12.03 -8.88 -11.14
CA LEU A 233 13.28 -8.63 -10.44
C LEU A 233 13.23 -9.09 -8.98
N ALA A 234 12.02 -9.16 -8.40
CA ALA A 234 11.77 -9.66 -7.05
C ALA A 234 11.24 -11.12 -7.02
N SER A 235 11.49 -11.91 -8.05
CA SER A 235 10.92 -13.28 -8.20
C SER A 235 11.27 -14.23 -7.05
N TRP A 236 12.35 -13.96 -6.30
CA TRP A 236 12.80 -14.75 -5.14
C TRP A 236 12.61 -14.02 -3.81
N ILE A 237 11.76 -12.96 -3.78
CA ILE A 237 11.50 -12.15 -2.60
C ILE A 237 10.03 -12.33 -2.20
N THR A 238 9.78 -12.96 -1.05
CA THR A 238 8.47 -13.10 -0.43
C THR A 238 8.60 -13.12 1.10
N GLY A 239 7.61 -12.62 1.83
CA GLY A 239 7.64 -12.48 3.29
C GLY A 239 8.59 -11.38 3.80
N HIS A 240 9.08 -10.52 2.92
CA HIS A 240 10.04 -9.46 3.24
C HIS A 240 9.33 -8.14 3.58
N ASP A 241 9.94 -7.37 4.48
CA ASP A 241 9.55 -5.98 4.77
C ASP A 241 10.64 -5.03 4.25
N LEU A 242 10.31 -4.30 3.18
CA LEU A 242 11.22 -3.34 2.55
C LEU A 242 11.01 -1.95 3.15
N VAL A 243 11.96 -1.51 3.95
CA VAL A 243 11.93 -0.16 4.54
C VAL A 243 12.32 0.89 3.50
N VAL A 244 11.50 1.95 3.37
CA VAL A 244 11.68 3.08 2.44
C VAL A 244 11.52 4.39 3.22
N ASP A 245 12.56 4.77 3.96
CA ASP A 245 12.51 5.84 4.96
C ASP A 245 13.64 6.88 4.86
N GLY A 246 14.41 6.85 3.78
CA GLY A 246 15.56 7.75 3.61
C GLY A 246 16.69 7.51 4.62
N GLY A 247 16.72 6.33 5.25
CA GLY A 247 17.74 5.90 6.20
C GLY A 247 17.47 6.32 7.66
N VAL A 248 16.29 6.83 7.99
CA VAL A 248 15.97 7.25 9.37
C VAL A 248 16.06 6.09 10.35
N GLY A 249 15.59 4.91 9.95
CA GLY A 249 15.65 3.68 10.77
C GLY A 249 17.04 3.05 10.89
N ALA A 250 18.02 3.45 10.08
CA ALA A 250 19.37 2.90 10.07
C ALA A 250 20.33 3.57 11.07
N ARG A 251 19.81 4.37 12.01
CA ARG A 251 20.66 5.10 12.98
C ARG A 251 21.27 4.17 14.02
N PRO A 252 22.56 4.38 14.38
CA PRO A 252 23.13 3.74 15.53
C PRO A 252 22.42 4.19 16.82
N THR A 253 22.33 3.28 17.78
CA THR A 253 21.69 3.52 19.10
C THR A 253 22.70 4.00 20.16
N TRP A 254 23.95 4.22 19.78
CA TRP A 254 25.02 4.72 20.63
C TRP A 254 25.47 6.09 20.20
#